data_15454ddea0d0417f8cc07bbbab1d75ca
#
_entry.id   15454ddea0d0417f8cc07bbbab1d75ca
#
_cell.length_a   1.000
_cell.length_b   1.000
_cell.length_c   1.000
_cell.angle_alpha   90.00
_cell.angle_beta   90.00
_cell.angle_gamma   90.00
#
_symmetry.space_group_name_H-M   'P 1'
#
loop_
_entity.id
_entity.type
_entity.pdbx_description
1 polymer ?
#
loop_
_entity_poly.entity_id
_entity_poly.type
_entity_poly.pdbx_seq_one_letter_code
_entity_poly.pdbx_strand_id
1 'polypeptide(L)'
;MSNTNFYPFTSLINNDSDYLMGCYSFAERISFGENHPFAITEKNAIDIVKNNAKRIIAEVATKQMTGEIVELQNSSQIINAYNIFVEEGAILENCTLNASEGSIYIAKGCKIMDGAILRGPIFIDENSVIKMGATIYGGTSIGKHCIVGGEIKNSIINNYSNKAHHGYLGDSFIGKWCNLGAGTSNSNVKNNGSDVIVKLDNEEVNAGNKFGLLMGDYSRCAINTSFNTGTVVGTCCNIFAEGLTPKFIPHFSWGCDGERYELPKAFADIENWKKMKGETLTENEKEILKNLYIN
;
A
#
# COMPACT_ATOMS: atom_id res chain seq x y z
N MET A 1 -18.37 2.96 14.72
CA MET A 1 -16.87 3.08 14.67
C MET A 1 -16.37 4.17 15.62
N SER A 2 -16.80 4.17 16.89
CA SER A 2 -16.59 5.32 17.80
C SER A 2 -15.20 5.42 18.48
N ASN A 3 -14.23 4.56 18.17
CA ASN A 3 -12.88 4.60 18.73
C ASN A 3 -11.79 4.14 17.73
N THR A 4 -11.97 4.44 16.44
CA THR A 4 -11.01 4.05 15.41
C THR A 4 -10.24 5.27 14.92
N ASN A 5 -8.91 5.21 14.93
CA ASN A 5 -8.02 6.27 14.46
C ASN A 5 -7.25 5.79 13.23
N PHE A 6 -7.77 6.08 12.04
CA PHE A 6 -7.12 5.75 10.77
C PHE A 6 -6.27 6.89 10.20
N TYR A 7 -5.79 7.80 11.04
CA TYR A 7 -4.85 8.82 10.57
C TYR A 7 -3.67 8.18 9.80
N PRO A 8 -3.21 8.72 8.67
CA PRO A 8 -3.63 9.98 8.03
C PRO A 8 -4.87 9.88 7.11
N PHE A 9 -5.60 8.78 7.13
CA PHE A 9 -6.71 8.47 6.22
C PHE A 9 -8.09 8.77 6.78
N THR A 10 -8.21 9.18 8.05
CA THR A 10 -9.49 9.28 8.77
C THR A 10 -10.54 10.13 8.03
N SER A 11 -10.11 11.26 7.46
CA SER A 11 -11.02 12.15 6.71
C SER A 11 -11.41 11.63 5.32
N LEU A 12 -10.70 10.61 4.80
CA LEU A 12 -10.88 10.05 3.47
C LEU A 12 -11.60 8.70 3.51
N ILE A 13 -11.67 8.06 4.70
CA ILE A 13 -12.36 6.80 4.88
C ILE A 13 -13.85 7.05 5.09
N ASN A 14 -14.64 6.58 4.16
CA ASN A 14 -16.09 6.52 4.20
C ASN A 14 -16.61 5.12 3.82
N ASN A 15 -17.92 4.93 3.79
CA ASN A 15 -18.52 3.63 3.46
C ASN A 15 -18.20 3.12 2.05
N ASP A 16 -17.76 4.01 1.14
CA ASP A 16 -17.44 3.68 -0.26
C ASP A 16 -15.91 3.60 -0.49
N SER A 17 -15.12 3.59 0.58
CA SER A 17 -13.67 3.61 0.47
C SER A 17 -13.12 2.30 -0.08
N ASP A 18 -12.25 2.41 -1.08
CA ASP A 18 -11.60 1.30 -1.76
C ASP A 18 -10.18 1.00 -1.25
N TYR A 19 -9.85 1.41 0.00
CA TYR A 19 -8.60 1.02 0.64
C TYR A 19 -8.55 -0.49 0.91
N LEU A 20 -7.42 -1.11 0.55
CA LEU A 20 -7.22 -2.53 0.77
C LEU A 20 -6.92 -2.86 2.23
N MET A 21 -7.46 -4.01 2.64
CA MET A 21 -7.15 -4.72 3.88
C MET A 21 -7.17 -6.22 3.56
N GLY A 22 -6.03 -6.86 3.38
CA GLY A 22 -6.00 -8.23 2.84
C GLY A 22 -6.34 -8.25 1.35
N CYS A 23 -7.38 -8.99 0.98
CA CYS A 23 -7.88 -9.14 -0.39
C CYS A 23 -9.15 -8.33 -0.69
N TYR A 24 -9.73 -7.67 0.29
CA TYR A 24 -10.96 -6.90 0.17
C TYR A 24 -10.75 -5.44 0.54
N SER A 25 -11.48 -4.56 -0.13
CA SER A 25 -11.51 -3.15 0.19
C SER A 25 -12.31 -2.87 1.47
N PHE A 26 -12.16 -1.68 2.00
CA PHE A 26 -12.92 -1.19 3.14
C PHE A 26 -14.43 -1.20 2.85
N ALA A 27 -14.84 -0.75 1.66
CA ALA A 27 -16.23 -0.75 1.21
C ALA A 27 -16.83 -2.17 1.15
N GLU A 28 -16.11 -3.12 0.56
CA GLU A 28 -16.55 -4.52 0.53
C GLU A 28 -16.75 -5.08 1.94
N ARG A 29 -15.87 -4.78 2.89
CA ARG A 29 -15.97 -5.24 4.28
C ARG A 29 -17.16 -4.66 5.02
N ILE A 30 -17.48 -3.39 4.78
CA ILE A 30 -18.71 -2.78 5.35
C ILE A 30 -19.94 -3.49 4.79
N SER A 31 -19.95 -3.83 3.50
CA SER A 31 -21.06 -4.55 2.88
C SER A 31 -21.29 -5.94 3.45
N PHE A 32 -20.26 -6.59 4.00
CA PHE A 32 -20.37 -7.90 4.65
C PHE A 32 -21.14 -7.86 5.98
N GLY A 33 -21.18 -6.72 6.65
CA GLY A 33 -21.77 -6.56 7.98
C GLY A 33 -20.85 -6.96 9.13
N GLU A 34 -21.17 -6.51 10.34
CA GLU A 34 -20.29 -6.61 11.52
C GLU A 34 -20.01 -8.06 11.98
N ASN A 35 -20.92 -8.99 11.70
CA ASN A 35 -20.77 -10.40 12.11
C ASN A 35 -20.08 -11.28 11.06
N HIS A 36 -19.67 -10.72 9.93
CA HIS A 36 -18.99 -11.48 8.90
C HIS A 36 -17.53 -11.79 9.30
N PRO A 37 -16.98 -12.99 8.99
CA PRO A 37 -15.59 -13.32 9.33
C PRO A 37 -14.54 -12.31 8.82
N PHE A 38 -14.86 -11.60 7.75
CA PHE A 38 -13.97 -10.58 7.13
C PHE A 38 -14.35 -9.15 7.46
N ALA A 39 -15.23 -8.93 8.45
CA ALA A 39 -15.56 -7.59 8.94
C ALA A 39 -14.32 -6.84 9.45
N ILE A 40 -14.43 -5.52 9.55
CA ILE A 40 -13.37 -4.66 10.08
C ILE A 40 -13.31 -4.84 11.60
N THR A 41 -12.16 -5.26 12.10
CA THR A 41 -11.87 -5.40 13.54
C THR A 41 -10.73 -4.50 13.99
N GLU A 42 -10.00 -3.94 13.06
CA GLU A 42 -8.84 -3.09 13.29
C GLU A 42 -9.26 -1.69 13.78
N LYS A 43 -8.47 -1.15 14.71
CA LYS A 43 -8.72 0.16 15.30
C LYS A 43 -7.95 1.29 14.62
N ASN A 44 -6.88 0.94 13.92
CA ASN A 44 -6.00 1.88 13.24
C ASN A 44 -5.26 1.21 12.07
N ALA A 45 -4.55 2.00 11.27
CA ALA A 45 -3.79 1.51 10.14
C ALA A 45 -2.64 0.56 10.52
N ILE A 46 -2.11 0.65 11.73
CA ILE A 46 -1.05 -0.24 12.24
C ILE A 46 -1.60 -1.66 12.39
N ASP A 47 -2.80 -1.80 12.96
CA ASP A 47 -3.46 -3.09 13.12
C ASP A 47 -3.75 -3.73 11.75
N ILE A 48 -4.11 -2.91 10.74
CA ILE A 48 -4.33 -3.39 9.38
C ILE A 48 -3.06 -4.04 8.83
N VAL A 49 -1.91 -3.35 8.92
CA VAL A 49 -0.62 -3.88 8.45
C VAL A 49 -0.24 -5.17 9.18
N LYS A 50 -0.38 -5.19 10.51
CA LYS A 50 -0.04 -6.36 11.34
C LYS A 50 -0.89 -7.60 11.03
N ASN A 51 -2.15 -7.40 10.68
CA ASN A 51 -3.08 -8.49 10.39
C ASN A 51 -3.10 -8.89 8.91
N ASN A 52 -2.43 -8.15 8.02
CA ASN A 52 -2.57 -8.31 6.58
C ASN A 52 -2.25 -9.73 6.09
N ALA A 53 -1.15 -10.32 6.54
CA ALA A 53 -0.78 -11.70 6.15
C ALA A 53 -1.87 -12.72 6.52
N LYS A 54 -2.41 -12.63 7.74
CA LYS A 54 -3.50 -13.53 8.20
C LYS A 54 -4.77 -13.35 7.37
N ARG A 55 -5.09 -12.10 7.02
CA ARG A 55 -6.24 -11.78 6.17
C ARG A 55 -6.07 -12.36 4.77
N ILE A 56 -4.93 -12.16 4.12
CA ILE A 56 -4.67 -12.73 2.79
C ILE A 56 -4.87 -14.24 2.81
N ILE A 57 -4.29 -14.95 3.79
CA ILE A 57 -4.41 -16.41 3.90
C ILE A 57 -5.88 -16.84 4.01
N ALA A 58 -6.66 -16.18 4.86
CA ALA A 58 -8.06 -16.53 5.08
C ALA A 58 -8.97 -16.18 3.88
N GLU A 59 -8.69 -15.09 3.20
CA GLU A 59 -9.57 -14.47 2.21
C GLU A 59 -9.33 -14.96 0.79
N VAL A 60 -8.10 -15.32 0.43
CA VAL A 60 -7.77 -15.86 -0.90
C VAL A 60 -8.60 -17.13 -1.17
N ALA A 61 -8.76 -18.01 -0.18
CA ALA A 61 -9.58 -19.22 -0.33
C ALA A 61 -11.03 -18.90 -0.76
N THR A 62 -11.59 -17.78 -0.33
CA THR A 62 -12.94 -17.36 -0.70
C THR A 62 -12.98 -16.71 -2.09
N LYS A 63 -11.97 -15.91 -2.44
CA LYS A 63 -11.84 -15.30 -3.79
C LYS A 63 -11.59 -16.35 -4.89
N GLN A 64 -10.98 -17.49 -4.57
CA GLN A 64 -10.73 -18.59 -5.53
C GLN A 64 -11.96 -19.13 -6.24
N MET A 65 -13.12 -19.00 -5.62
CA MET A 65 -14.37 -19.52 -6.18
C MET A 65 -14.84 -18.78 -7.46
N THR A 66 -14.13 -17.72 -7.88
CA THR A 66 -14.52 -16.87 -9.01
C THR A 66 -13.50 -16.83 -10.16
N GLY A 67 -12.29 -17.38 -10.00
CA GLY A 67 -11.23 -17.33 -10.99
C GLY A 67 -10.92 -18.68 -11.62
N GLU A 68 -10.79 -18.75 -12.95
CA GLU A 68 -10.20 -19.89 -13.64
C GLU A 68 -8.68 -19.88 -13.41
N ILE A 69 -8.12 -21.03 -13.04
CA ILE A 69 -6.65 -21.22 -12.98
C ILE A 69 -6.15 -21.26 -14.41
N VAL A 70 -5.42 -20.24 -14.83
CA VAL A 70 -4.75 -20.25 -16.14
C VAL A 70 -3.63 -21.27 -16.08
N GLU A 71 -3.58 -22.17 -17.06
CA GLU A 71 -2.44 -23.05 -17.25
C GLU A 71 -1.18 -22.20 -17.40
N LEU A 72 -0.29 -22.30 -16.39
CA LEU A 72 0.92 -21.47 -16.33
C LEU A 72 1.88 -21.90 -17.44
N GLN A 73 1.67 -21.32 -18.62
CA GLN A 73 2.61 -21.48 -19.72
C GLN A 73 3.79 -20.57 -19.42
N ASN A 74 5.00 -21.14 -19.29
CA ASN A 74 6.28 -20.45 -19.51
C ASN A 74 7.41 -20.91 -18.58
N SER A 75 8.58 -20.35 -18.81
CA SER A 75 9.84 -20.51 -18.07
C SER A 75 9.78 -20.06 -16.59
N SER A 76 8.62 -19.70 -16.05
CA SER A 76 8.46 -19.28 -14.65
C SER A 76 8.59 -20.46 -13.69
N GLN A 77 9.27 -20.23 -12.57
CA GLN A 77 9.40 -21.22 -11.50
C GLN A 77 8.21 -21.13 -10.54
N ILE A 78 7.49 -22.23 -10.40
CA ILE A 78 6.28 -22.32 -9.58
C ILE A 78 6.50 -23.32 -8.45
N ILE A 79 6.34 -22.87 -7.20
CA ILE A 79 6.50 -23.66 -5.99
C ILE A 79 5.19 -23.64 -5.21
N ASN A 80 4.63 -24.84 -4.94
CA ASN A 80 3.33 -25.05 -4.31
C ASN A 80 2.17 -24.46 -5.14
N ALA A 81 2.04 -24.92 -6.38
CA ALA A 81 1.08 -24.44 -7.37
C ALA A 81 -0.39 -24.42 -6.89
N TYR A 82 -0.77 -25.35 -5.99
CA TYR A 82 -2.14 -25.43 -5.45
C TYR A 82 -2.57 -24.18 -4.66
N ASN A 83 -1.62 -23.37 -4.23
CA ASN A 83 -1.86 -22.13 -3.49
C ASN A 83 -1.56 -20.87 -4.33
N ILE A 84 -1.45 -21.02 -5.66
CA ILE A 84 -1.21 -19.91 -6.58
C ILE A 84 -2.41 -19.76 -7.50
N PHE A 85 -3.02 -18.58 -7.48
CA PHE A 85 -4.23 -18.24 -8.22
C PHE A 85 -3.94 -17.06 -9.13
N VAL A 86 -4.10 -17.28 -10.43
CA VAL A 86 -3.84 -16.29 -11.47
C VAL A 86 -5.09 -16.17 -12.32
N GLU A 87 -5.68 -15.00 -12.35
CA GLU A 87 -6.86 -14.74 -13.18
C GLU A 87 -6.49 -14.62 -14.67
N GLU A 88 -7.47 -14.85 -15.53
CA GLU A 88 -7.33 -14.72 -16.97
C GLU A 88 -6.85 -13.31 -17.36
N GLY A 89 -5.96 -13.24 -18.36
CA GLY A 89 -5.37 -11.98 -18.82
C GLY A 89 -4.19 -11.46 -18.01
N ALA A 90 -3.82 -12.12 -16.89
CA ALA A 90 -2.56 -11.83 -16.23
C ALA A 90 -1.36 -12.42 -17.00
N ILE A 91 -0.25 -11.69 -17.01
CA ILE A 91 0.97 -12.05 -17.76
C ILE A 91 2.10 -12.34 -16.78
N LEU A 92 2.69 -13.53 -16.87
CA LEU A 92 3.86 -13.94 -16.10
C LEU A 92 5.07 -14.08 -17.02
N GLU A 93 6.08 -13.22 -16.84
CA GLU A 93 7.31 -13.21 -17.66
C GLU A 93 8.48 -13.78 -16.85
N ASN A 94 8.83 -15.07 -17.02
CA ASN A 94 10.03 -15.69 -16.42
C ASN A 94 10.30 -15.26 -14.95
N CYS A 95 9.31 -15.43 -14.09
CA CYS A 95 9.34 -15.04 -12.68
C CYS A 95 9.34 -16.28 -11.75
N THR A 96 9.51 -16.06 -10.45
CA THR A 96 9.39 -17.10 -9.43
C THR A 96 8.21 -16.82 -8.51
N LEU A 97 7.26 -17.75 -8.43
CA LEU A 97 6.13 -17.69 -7.50
C LEU A 97 6.26 -18.83 -6.48
N ASN A 98 6.45 -18.49 -5.21
CA ASN A 98 6.60 -19.45 -4.12
C ASN A 98 5.50 -19.27 -3.08
N ALA A 99 4.51 -20.17 -3.09
CA ALA A 99 3.39 -20.18 -2.16
C ALA A 99 3.58 -21.17 -0.99
N SER A 100 4.82 -21.50 -0.60
CA SER A 100 5.08 -22.42 0.51
C SER A 100 4.68 -21.88 1.88
N GLU A 101 4.67 -20.54 2.06
CA GLU A 101 4.34 -19.88 3.32
C GLU A 101 2.92 -19.27 3.32
N GLY A 102 2.24 -19.29 2.19
CA GLY A 102 0.87 -18.77 2.03
C GLY A 102 0.51 -18.53 0.57
N SER A 103 -0.76 -18.31 0.32
CA SER A 103 -1.30 -18.21 -1.03
C SER A 103 -0.81 -16.96 -1.77
N ILE A 104 -0.68 -17.08 -3.10
CA ILE A 104 -0.44 -15.96 -4.01
C ILE A 104 -1.66 -15.82 -4.91
N TYR A 105 -2.26 -14.63 -4.91
CA TYR A 105 -3.36 -14.28 -5.80
C TYR A 105 -2.95 -13.14 -6.72
N ILE A 106 -3.12 -13.32 -8.02
CA ILE A 106 -2.80 -12.35 -9.07
C ILE A 106 -4.05 -12.12 -9.91
N ALA A 107 -4.64 -10.94 -9.79
CA ALA A 107 -5.86 -10.58 -10.48
C ALA A 107 -5.62 -10.30 -11.98
N LYS A 108 -6.72 -10.19 -12.73
CA LYS A 108 -6.71 -9.97 -14.18
C LYS A 108 -5.92 -8.72 -14.60
N GLY A 109 -5.29 -8.81 -15.76
CA GLY A 109 -4.54 -7.70 -16.35
C GLY A 109 -3.23 -7.37 -15.64
N CYS A 110 -2.86 -8.10 -14.58
CA CYS A 110 -1.57 -7.93 -13.92
C CYS A 110 -0.42 -8.39 -14.81
N LYS A 111 0.74 -7.75 -14.63
CA LYS A 111 1.98 -8.13 -15.29
C LYS A 111 3.08 -8.37 -14.28
N ILE A 112 3.60 -9.60 -14.20
CA ILE A 112 4.75 -9.97 -13.39
C ILE A 112 5.95 -10.12 -14.31
N MET A 113 6.91 -9.20 -14.22
CA MET A 113 8.01 -9.10 -15.18
C MET A 113 9.19 -10.02 -14.81
N ASP A 114 10.11 -10.17 -15.77
CA ASP A 114 11.27 -11.05 -15.68
C ASP A 114 12.05 -10.91 -14.38
N GLY A 115 12.41 -12.06 -13.80
CA GLY A 115 13.24 -12.14 -12.60
C GLY A 115 12.56 -11.68 -11.32
N ALA A 116 11.28 -11.31 -11.33
CA ALA A 116 10.54 -11.02 -10.11
C ALA A 116 10.38 -12.29 -9.27
N ILE A 117 10.55 -12.16 -7.95
CA ILE A 117 10.45 -13.26 -6.98
C ILE A 117 9.38 -12.89 -5.96
N LEU A 118 8.31 -13.68 -5.91
CA LEU A 118 7.17 -13.49 -5.02
C LEU A 118 7.08 -14.68 -4.05
N ARG A 119 7.05 -14.39 -2.75
CA ARG A 119 6.85 -15.39 -1.69
C ARG A 119 5.60 -15.05 -0.89
N GLY A 120 4.57 -15.89 -0.99
CA GLY A 120 3.28 -15.68 -0.31
C GLY A 120 3.35 -15.59 1.22
N PRO A 121 2.26 -15.13 1.87
CA PRO A 121 0.98 -14.78 1.27
C PRO A 121 0.98 -13.40 0.59
N ILE A 122 0.49 -13.32 -0.65
CA ILE A 122 0.47 -12.08 -1.45
C ILE A 122 -0.87 -11.95 -2.18
N PHE A 123 -1.39 -10.73 -2.22
CA PHE A 123 -2.52 -10.35 -3.05
C PHE A 123 -2.13 -9.21 -3.99
N ILE A 124 -2.37 -9.36 -5.28
CA ILE A 124 -2.12 -8.35 -6.31
C ILE A 124 -3.41 -8.12 -7.07
N ASP A 125 -3.94 -6.92 -6.97
CA ASP A 125 -5.20 -6.52 -7.59
C ASP A 125 -5.00 -6.05 -9.04
N GLU A 126 -6.10 -5.89 -9.76
CA GLU A 126 -6.22 -5.72 -11.20
C GLU A 126 -5.25 -4.69 -11.81
N ASN A 127 -4.74 -5.01 -12.99
CA ASN A 127 -3.94 -4.11 -13.85
C ASN A 127 -2.66 -3.58 -13.18
N SER A 128 -2.15 -4.25 -12.16
CA SER A 128 -0.91 -3.87 -11.48
C SER A 128 0.32 -4.53 -12.12
N VAL A 129 1.45 -3.84 -12.06
CA VAL A 129 2.72 -4.27 -12.66
C VAL A 129 3.76 -4.49 -11.58
N ILE A 130 4.31 -5.71 -11.52
CA ILE A 130 5.50 -6.03 -10.73
C ILE A 130 6.71 -5.97 -11.65
N LYS A 131 7.61 -5.05 -11.35
CA LYS A 131 8.78 -4.73 -12.18
C LYS A 131 9.83 -5.84 -12.18
N MET A 132 10.67 -5.83 -13.22
CA MET A 132 11.81 -6.75 -13.34
C MET A 132 12.66 -6.79 -12.07
N GLY A 133 12.99 -7.99 -11.60
CA GLY A 133 13.85 -8.22 -10.45
C GLY A 133 13.28 -7.78 -9.10
N ALA A 134 11.98 -7.50 -9.01
CA ALA A 134 11.34 -7.18 -7.73
C ALA A 134 11.35 -8.40 -6.78
N THR A 135 11.52 -8.17 -5.48
CA THR A 135 11.47 -9.19 -4.44
C THR A 135 10.33 -8.87 -3.47
N ILE A 136 9.24 -9.64 -3.55
CA ILE A 136 8.03 -9.40 -2.75
C ILE A 136 7.87 -10.53 -1.73
N TYR A 137 7.90 -10.17 -0.46
CA TYR A 137 7.68 -11.09 0.66
C TYR A 137 6.21 -11.09 1.12
N GLY A 138 5.87 -12.10 1.88
CA GLY A 138 4.54 -12.32 2.42
C GLY A 138 4.00 -11.18 3.29
N GLY A 139 2.68 -11.19 3.46
CA GLY A 139 1.93 -10.13 4.12
C GLY A 139 1.73 -8.89 3.23
N THR A 140 1.91 -9.02 1.91
CA THR A 140 1.86 -7.88 0.99
C THR A 140 0.58 -7.89 0.17
N SER A 141 -0.17 -6.77 0.21
CA SER A 141 -1.32 -6.49 -0.64
C SER A 141 -1.02 -5.30 -1.56
N ILE A 142 -1.26 -5.46 -2.84
CA ILE A 142 -1.04 -4.44 -3.87
C ILE A 142 -2.36 -4.17 -4.56
N GLY A 143 -2.80 -2.91 -4.52
CA GLY A 143 -4.06 -2.44 -5.12
C GLY A 143 -4.01 -2.32 -6.62
N LYS A 144 -5.12 -1.85 -7.20
CA LYS A 144 -5.30 -1.71 -8.65
C LYS A 144 -4.38 -0.65 -9.24
N HIS A 145 -3.93 -0.91 -10.47
CA HIS A 145 -3.12 0.04 -11.26
C HIS A 145 -1.84 0.52 -10.59
N CYS A 146 -1.27 -0.29 -9.68
CA CYS A 146 0.01 -0.02 -9.02
C CYS A 146 1.20 -0.43 -9.90
N ILE A 147 2.33 0.24 -9.69
CA ILE A 147 3.62 -0.18 -10.29
C ILE A 147 4.59 -0.40 -9.13
N VAL A 148 5.03 -1.65 -8.94
CA VAL A 148 5.80 -2.04 -7.75
C VAL A 148 7.11 -2.71 -8.15
N GLY A 149 8.20 -2.32 -7.49
CA GLY A 149 9.55 -2.86 -7.69
C GLY A 149 10.43 -2.64 -6.46
N GLY A 150 11.62 -3.23 -6.48
CA GLY A 150 12.53 -3.27 -5.34
C GLY A 150 12.14 -4.34 -4.33
N GLU A 151 12.48 -4.16 -3.07
CA GLU A 151 12.18 -5.11 -2.00
C GLU A 151 10.96 -4.64 -1.19
N ILE A 152 9.93 -5.47 -1.13
CA ILE A 152 8.67 -5.18 -0.41
C ILE A 152 8.37 -6.31 0.57
N LYS A 153 8.00 -5.96 1.81
CA LYS A 153 7.67 -6.94 2.84
C LYS A 153 6.53 -6.44 3.73
N ASN A 154 5.54 -7.31 3.95
CA ASN A 154 4.45 -7.06 4.91
C ASN A 154 3.87 -5.65 4.78
N SER A 155 3.48 -5.25 3.56
CA SER A 155 3.06 -3.89 3.26
C SER A 155 1.79 -3.87 2.41
N ILE A 156 1.01 -2.80 2.58
CA ILE A 156 -0.18 -2.54 1.79
C ILE A 156 0.08 -1.31 0.93
N ILE A 157 -0.07 -1.46 -0.37
CA ILE A 157 0.08 -0.38 -1.36
C ILE A 157 -1.27 -0.21 -2.03
N ASN A 158 -1.95 0.90 -1.79
CA ASN A 158 -3.29 1.14 -2.32
C ASN A 158 -3.29 1.63 -3.76
N ASN A 159 -4.49 1.64 -4.35
CA ASN A 159 -4.75 1.86 -5.77
C ASN A 159 -3.99 3.04 -6.37
N TYR A 160 -3.51 2.88 -7.58
CA TYR A 160 -2.80 3.88 -8.38
C TYR A 160 -1.47 4.36 -7.81
N SER A 161 -0.93 3.70 -6.78
CA SER A 161 0.35 4.08 -6.15
C SER A 161 1.54 3.37 -6.78
N ASN A 162 2.69 4.06 -6.79
CA ASN A 162 3.90 3.56 -7.39
C ASN A 162 5.04 3.50 -6.36
N LYS A 163 5.62 2.30 -6.20
CA LYS A 163 6.94 2.04 -5.61
C LYS A 163 7.75 1.29 -6.68
N ALA A 164 7.99 1.93 -7.81
CA ALA A 164 8.40 1.28 -9.07
C ALA A 164 9.89 0.89 -9.14
N HIS A 165 10.73 1.43 -8.26
CA HIS A 165 12.19 1.32 -8.35
C HIS A 165 12.78 0.55 -7.17
N HIS A 166 14.11 0.30 -7.15
CA HIS A 166 14.83 -0.28 -6.04
C HIS A 166 14.65 0.53 -4.74
N GLY A 167 14.95 -0.07 -3.61
CA GLY A 167 14.73 0.43 -2.26
C GLY A 167 13.79 -0.49 -1.48
N TYR A 168 13.88 -0.44 -0.16
CA TYR A 168 13.12 -1.29 0.75
C TYR A 168 11.83 -0.62 1.22
N LEU A 169 10.71 -1.35 1.20
CA LEU A 169 9.46 -0.96 1.84
C LEU A 169 8.97 -2.10 2.72
N GLY A 170 9.00 -1.91 4.03
CA GLY A 170 8.59 -2.94 4.99
C GLY A 170 7.63 -2.45 6.06
N ASP A 171 6.70 -3.33 6.46
CA ASP A 171 5.72 -3.11 7.54
C ASP A 171 4.98 -1.76 7.40
N SER A 172 4.47 -1.48 6.19
CA SER A 172 4.02 -0.15 5.79
C SER A 172 2.60 -0.15 5.20
N PHE A 173 1.93 1.00 5.29
CA PHE A 173 0.67 1.27 4.62
C PHE A 173 0.80 2.53 3.74
N ILE A 174 0.70 2.34 2.44
CA ILE A 174 0.77 3.41 1.46
C ILE A 174 -0.62 3.68 0.93
N GLY A 175 -1.05 4.93 1.01
CA GLY A 175 -2.33 5.41 0.51
C GLY A 175 -2.48 5.32 -1.01
N LYS A 176 -3.54 5.90 -1.54
CA LYS A 176 -3.82 5.97 -2.97
C LYS A 176 -3.07 7.10 -3.65
N TRP A 177 -2.72 6.92 -4.93
CA TRP A 177 -2.08 7.95 -5.74
C TRP A 177 -0.73 8.45 -5.20
N CYS A 178 -0.06 7.61 -4.40
CA CYS A 178 1.29 7.89 -3.90
C CYS A 178 2.36 7.56 -4.93
N ASN A 179 3.48 8.28 -4.86
CA ASN A 179 4.64 7.95 -5.69
C ASN A 179 5.93 8.03 -4.88
N LEU A 180 6.61 6.90 -4.72
CA LEU A 180 7.91 6.82 -4.06
C LEU A 180 9.02 6.88 -5.11
N GLY A 181 9.87 7.91 -5.01
CA GLY A 181 11.01 8.12 -5.91
C GLY A 181 12.01 6.96 -5.89
N ALA A 182 12.84 6.85 -6.92
CA ALA A 182 13.85 5.81 -7.01
C ALA A 182 14.81 5.86 -5.80
N GLY A 183 15.22 4.69 -5.28
CA GLY A 183 16.08 4.59 -4.11
C GLY A 183 15.40 4.83 -2.77
N THR A 184 14.12 5.22 -2.77
CA THR A 184 13.38 5.42 -1.52
C THR A 184 13.34 4.15 -0.69
N SER A 185 13.72 4.28 0.58
CA SER A 185 13.67 3.19 1.56
C SER A 185 13.09 3.66 2.88
N ASN A 186 12.46 2.75 3.64
CA ASN A 186 12.06 3.01 5.01
C ASN A 186 12.77 2.09 6.00
N SER A 187 13.07 2.60 7.18
CA SER A 187 13.41 1.77 8.33
C SER A 187 12.13 1.21 8.95
N ASN A 188 12.13 -0.06 9.35
CA ASN A 188 11.02 -0.70 10.07
C ASN A 188 11.41 -1.26 11.44
N VAL A 189 12.70 -1.23 11.79
CA VAL A 189 13.26 -1.65 13.09
C VAL A 189 14.20 -0.56 13.58
N LYS A 190 14.09 -0.18 14.86
CA LYS A 190 15.05 0.75 15.46
C LYS A 190 16.40 0.08 15.67
N ASN A 191 17.49 0.83 15.52
CA ASN A 191 18.85 0.31 15.72
C ASN A 191 19.09 -0.31 17.10
N ASN A 192 18.38 0.18 18.13
CA ASN A 192 18.47 -0.34 19.49
C ASN A 192 17.48 -1.48 19.79
N GLY A 193 16.69 -1.93 18.79
CA GLY A 193 15.71 -3.01 18.93
C GLY A 193 14.49 -2.71 19.80
N SER A 194 14.34 -1.48 20.31
CA SER A 194 13.18 -1.12 21.15
C SER A 194 11.91 -0.96 20.32
N ASP A 195 10.76 -0.96 21.00
CA ASP A 195 9.46 -0.77 20.37
C ASP A 195 9.37 0.52 19.56
N VAL A 196 8.65 0.43 18.46
CA VAL A 196 8.34 1.55 17.57
C VAL A 196 7.09 2.23 18.11
N ILE A 197 7.23 3.50 18.50
CA ILE A 197 6.09 4.36 18.82
C ILE A 197 5.74 5.15 17.58
N VAL A 198 4.48 5.05 17.16
CA VAL A 198 3.92 5.74 16.00
C VAL A 198 2.96 6.81 16.46
N LYS A 199 3.16 8.04 15.99
CA LYS A 199 2.29 9.16 16.30
C LYS A 199 1.16 9.25 15.27
N LEU A 200 -0.07 8.99 15.71
CA LEU A 200 -1.28 9.12 14.90
C LEU A 200 -2.05 10.37 15.33
N ASP A 201 -1.78 11.51 14.68
CA ASP A 201 -2.31 12.82 15.04
C ASP A 201 -2.08 13.12 16.54
N ASN A 202 -3.11 12.98 17.38
CA ASN A 202 -3.09 13.32 18.80
C ASN A 202 -2.82 12.11 19.72
N GLU A 203 -2.56 10.93 19.18
CA GLU A 203 -2.27 9.75 19.99
C GLU A 203 -0.96 9.08 19.59
N GLU A 204 -0.31 8.44 20.54
CA GLU A 204 0.86 7.59 20.32
C GLU A 204 0.48 6.12 20.49
N VAL A 205 0.79 5.31 19.47
CA VAL A 205 0.50 3.87 19.46
C VAL A 205 1.80 3.08 19.50
N ASN A 206 1.90 2.14 20.43
CA ASN A 206 3.00 1.18 20.45
C ASN A 206 2.77 0.12 19.37
N ALA A 207 3.55 0.18 18.31
CA ALA A 207 3.50 -0.75 17.19
C ALA A 207 4.35 -2.03 17.42
N GLY A 208 4.92 -2.24 18.59
CA GLY A 208 5.87 -3.32 18.86
C GLY A 208 7.23 -3.05 18.20
N ASN A 209 8.04 -4.10 18.02
CA ASN A 209 9.43 -3.96 17.57
C ASN A 209 9.61 -3.72 16.06
N LYS A 210 8.53 -3.80 15.27
CA LYS A 210 8.57 -3.60 13.82
C LYS A 210 7.39 -2.79 13.33
N PHE A 211 7.68 -1.64 12.74
CA PHE A 211 6.72 -0.86 11.97
C PHE A 211 7.44 0.17 11.10
N GLY A 212 7.00 0.32 9.85
CA GLY A 212 7.66 1.16 8.85
C GLY A 212 7.02 2.53 8.64
N LEU A 213 6.25 2.66 7.58
CA LEU A 213 5.73 3.92 7.07
C LEU A 213 4.20 3.89 6.95
N LEU A 214 3.52 4.91 7.46
CA LEU A 214 2.18 5.28 7.05
C LEU A 214 2.27 6.48 6.10
N MET A 215 1.72 6.38 4.89
CA MET A 215 1.77 7.46 3.91
C MET A 215 0.39 7.77 3.36
N GLY A 216 -0.11 8.96 3.65
CA GLY A 216 -1.42 9.43 3.22
C GLY A 216 -1.52 9.63 1.71
N ASP A 217 -2.74 9.65 1.21
CA ASP A 217 -3.08 9.75 -0.21
C ASP A 217 -2.42 10.95 -0.90
N TYR A 218 -2.16 10.80 -2.19
CA TYR A 218 -1.59 11.85 -3.04
C TYR A 218 -0.20 12.34 -2.62
N SER A 219 0.44 11.67 -1.64
CA SER A 219 1.78 12.04 -1.18
C SER A 219 2.87 11.47 -2.07
N ARG A 220 3.92 12.24 -2.28
CA ARG A 220 5.05 11.87 -3.13
C ARG A 220 6.35 12.15 -2.41
N CYS A 221 7.40 11.40 -2.76
CA CYS A 221 8.73 11.71 -2.25
C CYS A 221 9.77 11.73 -3.38
N ALA A 222 10.79 12.51 -3.17
CA ALA A 222 11.95 12.60 -4.04
C ALA A 222 12.70 11.27 -4.13
N ILE A 223 13.59 11.16 -5.10
CA ILE A 223 14.55 10.05 -5.18
C ILE A 223 15.42 9.99 -3.91
N ASN A 224 15.84 8.77 -3.52
CA ASN A 224 16.72 8.52 -2.36
C ASN A 224 16.15 9.04 -1.02
N THR A 225 14.82 9.21 -0.90
CA THR A 225 14.23 9.55 0.39
C THR A 225 14.40 8.41 1.38
N SER A 226 14.90 8.73 2.58
CA SER A 226 15.11 7.79 3.68
C SER A 226 14.09 8.04 4.79
N PHE A 227 13.04 7.22 4.84
CA PHE A 227 12.02 7.32 5.89
C PHE A 227 12.50 6.68 7.19
N ASN A 228 12.34 7.41 8.29
CA ASN A 228 12.65 6.90 9.63
C ASN A 228 11.66 5.82 10.06
N THR A 229 12.03 5.01 11.05
CA THR A 229 11.17 3.97 11.64
C THR A 229 9.91 4.57 12.25
N GLY A 230 8.74 4.08 11.85
CA GLY A 230 7.45 4.56 12.34
C GLY A 230 7.09 5.96 11.86
N THR A 231 7.55 6.36 10.68
CA THR A 231 7.17 7.65 10.07
C THR A 231 5.72 7.65 9.64
N VAL A 232 5.03 8.76 9.94
CA VAL A 232 3.68 9.04 9.48
C VAL A 232 3.71 10.28 8.60
N VAL A 233 3.26 10.11 7.37
CA VAL A 233 3.14 11.18 6.36
C VAL A 233 1.68 11.47 6.13
N GLY A 234 1.29 12.72 6.22
CA GLY A 234 -0.05 13.18 5.90
C GLY A 234 -0.42 13.03 4.44
N THR A 235 -1.61 13.47 4.09
CA THR A 235 -2.15 13.50 2.73
C THR A 235 -1.59 14.70 1.95
N CYS A 236 -1.42 14.57 0.64
CA CYS A 236 -0.95 15.62 -0.26
C CYS A 236 0.43 16.21 0.12
N CYS A 237 1.36 15.39 0.58
CA CYS A 237 2.72 15.83 0.88
C CYS A 237 3.63 15.68 -0.35
N ASN A 238 4.56 16.62 -0.52
CA ASN A 238 5.69 16.49 -1.44
C ASN A 238 6.98 16.50 -0.63
N ILE A 239 7.59 15.31 -0.45
CA ILE A 239 8.62 15.07 0.55
C ILE A 239 9.99 15.05 -0.10
N PHE A 240 10.88 15.87 0.43
CA PHE A 240 12.31 15.87 0.17
C PHE A 240 13.02 16.31 1.45
N ALA A 241 14.09 15.62 1.81
CA ALA A 241 14.83 15.87 3.05
C ALA A 241 16.30 15.46 2.88
N GLU A 242 17.19 16.09 3.64
CA GLU A 242 18.54 15.61 3.83
C GLU A 242 18.56 14.59 4.99
N GLY A 243 19.05 13.36 4.71
CA GLY A 243 19.11 12.28 5.70
C GLY A 243 17.77 11.62 5.99
N LEU A 244 17.54 11.25 7.25
CA LEU A 244 16.28 10.62 7.68
C LEU A 244 15.18 11.67 7.85
N THR A 245 13.98 11.34 7.36
CA THR A 245 12.81 12.19 7.57
C THR A 245 12.41 12.31 9.04
N PRO A 246 11.72 13.38 9.44
CA PRO A 246 10.99 13.43 10.70
C PRO A 246 10.00 12.26 10.79
N LYS A 247 9.62 11.87 12.02
CA LYS A 247 8.65 10.79 12.24
C LYS A 247 7.20 11.19 11.97
N PHE A 248 6.91 12.47 11.95
CA PHE A 248 5.59 13.00 11.66
C PHE A 248 5.69 14.15 10.68
N ILE A 249 5.01 14.02 9.55
CA ILE A 249 4.93 15.00 8.48
C ILE A 249 3.45 15.32 8.27
N PRO A 250 2.99 16.52 8.61
CA PRO A 250 1.57 16.88 8.55
C PRO A 250 1.02 16.91 7.12
N HIS A 251 -0.31 16.92 6.99
CA HIS A 251 -0.98 17.07 5.70
C HIS A 251 -0.47 18.32 4.95
N PHE A 252 -0.39 18.22 3.63
CA PHE A 252 0.04 19.31 2.75
C PHE A 252 1.41 19.89 3.09
N SER A 253 2.37 19.04 3.47
CA SER A 253 3.76 19.47 3.65
C SER A 253 4.49 19.57 2.32
N TRP A 254 5.27 20.64 2.16
CA TRP A 254 6.27 20.83 1.11
C TRP A 254 7.66 20.70 1.71
N GLY A 255 8.38 19.62 1.43
CA GLY A 255 9.57 19.23 2.17
C GLY A 255 9.25 18.64 3.54
N CYS A 256 10.18 18.80 4.48
CA CYS A 256 10.06 18.31 5.85
C CYS A 256 10.26 19.39 6.92
N ASP A 257 10.42 20.65 6.52
CA ASP A 257 10.83 21.78 7.39
C ASP A 257 9.64 22.66 7.81
N GLY A 258 8.40 22.17 7.63
CA GLY A 258 7.18 22.87 8.04
C GLY A 258 6.60 23.82 6.98
N GLU A 259 7.17 23.86 5.79
CA GLU A 259 6.59 24.60 4.68
C GLU A 259 5.29 23.92 4.22
N ARG A 260 4.29 24.74 3.87
CA ARG A 260 2.97 24.24 3.47
C ARG A 260 2.83 24.20 1.95
N TYR A 261 2.39 23.06 1.43
CA TYR A 261 2.07 22.87 0.02
C TYR A 261 0.80 23.64 -0.33
N GLU A 262 0.89 24.62 -1.19
CA GLU A 262 -0.24 25.45 -1.60
C GLU A 262 -1.34 24.61 -2.28
N LEU A 263 -2.59 24.76 -1.82
CA LEU A 263 -3.71 23.95 -2.28
C LEU A 263 -3.95 23.99 -3.80
N PRO A 264 -3.89 25.16 -4.49
CA PRO A 264 -4.06 25.21 -5.94
C PRO A 264 -2.97 24.42 -6.69
N LYS A 265 -1.72 24.49 -6.18
CA LYS A 265 -0.59 23.76 -6.75
C LYS A 265 -0.74 22.24 -6.52
N ALA A 266 -1.15 21.84 -5.31
CA ALA A 266 -1.42 20.45 -5.00
C ALA A 266 -2.51 19.86 -5.91
N PHE A 267 -3.59 20.60 -6.17
CA PHE A 267 -4.65 20.17 -7.09
C PHE A 267 -4.14 20.01 -8.53
N ALA A 268 -3.38 20.99 -9.03
CA ALA A 268 -2.80 20.92 -10.37
C ALA A 268 -1.88 19.69 -10.53
N ASP A 269 -1.06 19.40 -9.53
CA ASP A 269 -0.16 18.25 -9.54
C ASP A 269 -0.91 16.93 -9.42
N ILE A 270 -1.96 16.85 -8.61
CA ILE A 270 -2.83 15.66 -8.56
C ILE A 270 -3.52 15.42 -9.90
N GLU A 271 -4.09 16.46 -10.51
CA GLU A 271 -4.73 16.40 -11.82
C GLU A 271 -3.76 15.85 -12.90
N ASN A 272 -2.52 16.36 -12.91
CA ASN A 272 -1.49 15.88 -13.84
C ASN A 272 -1.19 14.38 -13.64
N TRP A 273 -1.05 13.92 -12.42
CA TRP A 273 -0.80 12.50 -12.12
C TRP A 273 -1.99 11.61 -12.46
N LYS A 274 -3.22 12.04 -12.17
CA LYS A 274 -4.44 11.30 -12.52
C LYS A 274 -4.59 11.19 -14.03
N LYS A 275 -4.35 12.28 -14.75
CA LYS A 275 -4.39 12.31 -16.22
C LYS A 275 -3.41 11.35 -16.88
N MET A 276 -2.22 11.12 -16.30
CA MET A 276 -1.26 10.14 -16.80
C MET A 276 -1.78 8.69 -16.74
N LYS A 277 -2.77 8.42 -15.91
CA LYS A 277 -3.44 7.12 -15.79
C LYS A 277 -4.87 7.11 -16.34
N GLY A 278 -5.27 8.15 -17.08
CA GLY A 278 -6.59 8.25 -17.71
C GLY A 278 -7.72 8.67 -16.78
N GLU A 279 -7.38 9.19 -15.59
CA GLU A 279 -8.31 9.59 -14.55
C GLU A 279 -8.38 11.12 -14.40
N THR A 280 -9.40 11.61 -13.69
CA THR A 280 -9.58 13.03 -13.39
C THR A 280 -9.73 13.26 -11.88
N LEU A 281 -9.37 14.44 -11.41
CA LEU A 281 -9.64 14.86 -10.04
C LEU A 281 -11.08 15.37 -9.96
N THR A 282 -11.95 14.61 -9.27
CA THR A 282 -13.37 14.92 -9.16
C THR A 282 -13.62 16.09 -8.21
N GLU A 283 -14.77 16.76 -8.36
CA GLU A 283 -15.16 17.85 -7.45
C GLU A 283 -15.35 17.35 -6.00
N ASN A 284 -15.84 16.13 -5.80
CA ASN A 284 -15.94 15.54 -4.48
C ASN A 284 -14.57 15.34 -3.81
N GLU A 285 -13.58 14.84 -4.55
CA GLU A 285 -12.21 14.72 -4.05
C GLU A 285 -11.62 16.11 -3.70
N LYS A 286 -11.83 17.11 -4.54
CA LYS A 286 -11.40 18.49 -4.28
C LYS A 286 -12.01 19.04 -3.01
N GLU A 287 -13.30 18.80 -2.77
CA GLU A 287 -14.00 19.26 -1.57
C GLU A 287 -13.44 18.60 -0.31
N ILE A 288 -13.25 17.27 -0.33
CA ILE A 288 -12.64 16.54 0.78
C ILE A 288 -11.24 17.06 1.10
N LEU A 289 -10.39 17.22 0.07
CA LEU A 289 -9.02 17.72 0.23
C LEU A 289 -8.99 19.19 0.70
N LYS A 290 -9.92 20.02 0.23
CA LYS A 290 -10.06 21.41 0.69
C LYS A 290 -10.44 21.47 2.18
N ASN A 291 -11.38 20.64 2.62
CA ASN A 291 -11.76 20.54 4.03
C ASN A 291 -10.59 20.08 4.90
N LEU A 292 -9.81 19.11 4.42
CA LEU A 292 -8.60 18.65 5.10
C LEU A 292 -7.50 19.74 5.13
N TYR A 293 -7.46 20.60 4.14
CA TYR A 293 -6.51 21.72 4.08
C TYR A 293 -6.83 22.82 5.08
N ILE A 294 -8.11 23.09 5.36
CA ILE A 294 -8.56 24.17 6.24
C ILE A 294 -8.45 23.79 7.73
N ASN A 295 -8.66 22.51 8.06
CA ASN A 295 -8.61 21.97 9.43
C ASN A 295 -7.19 21.54 9.82
#